data_088cfe49a7193642434aacf256529216
#
_entry.id   088cfe49a7193642434aacf256529216
#
_cell.length_a   1.000
_cell.length_b   1.000
_cell.length_c   1.000
_cell.angle_alpha   90.00
_cell.angle_beta   90.00
_cell.angle_gamma   90.00
#
_symmetry.space_group_name_H-M   'P 1'
#
loop_
_entity.id
_entity.type
_entity.pdbx_description
1 polymer ?
#
loop_
_entity_poly.entity_id
_entity_poly.type
_entity_poly.pdbx_seq_one_letter_code
_entity_poly.pdbx_strand_id
1 'polypeptide(L)'
;MYLLPLYEPLRLIEEVAMLDQLSGGRLELGVGRGVSPYELRNFGVDPENSRAMFDEALAVLLAGLTQERLSFAGAHYQYRDVPIELHPLQQPYPPLWYPTHTPTSIEYAGRHGFNFVGLGPAAAVREHTDAYKRAWSAHRHDPDRLNGHVATPKIGILRLVVVADRDTDAEAAARSAHQVWFRSITQLWHEHDDHSIDGLFSWETAIQHKSIIFGSPDRVRGEMQRVATESGCNYVVCSFAWGTLSREQSMRSLDLFASDVMPAFATG
;
A
#
# COMPACT_ATOMS: atom_id res chain seq x y z
N MET A 1 6.41 -2.07 0.70
CA MET A 1 5.59 -3.09 0.00
C MET A 1 6.50 -3.87 -0.95
N TYR A 2 6.42 -5.19 -0.92
CA TYR A 2 7.15 -6.08 -1.80
C TYR A 2 6.24 -6.61 -2.91
N LEU A 3 6.72 -6.55 -4.16
CA LEU A 3 6.06 -7.19 -5.30
C LEU A 3 6.60 -8.62 -5.38
N LEU A 4 5.93 -9.55 -4.71
CA LEU A 4 6.46 -10.89 -4.43
C LEU A 4 7.03 -11.64 -5.65
N PRO A 5 6.45 -11.53 -6.87
CA PRO A 5 7.04 -12.17 -8.05
C PRO A 5 8.44 -11.67 -8.44
N LEU A 6 8.85 -10.51 -7.92
CA LEU A 6 10.16 -9.88 -8.21
C LEU A 6 11.23 -10.19 -7.15
N TYR A 7 10.86 -10.93 -6.10
CA TYR A 7 11.76 -11.24 -4.98
C TYR A 7 11.97 -12.74 -4.83
N GLU A 8 13.18 -13.11 -4.48
CA GLU A 8 13.46 -14.48 -4.07
C GLU A 8 12.90 -14.71 -2.65
N PRO A 9 11.93 -15.63 -2.45
CA PRO A 9 11.21 -15.76 -1.19
C PRO A 9 12.09 -16.06 0.02
N LEU A 10 13.12 -16.91 -0.11
CA LEU A 10 14.00 -17.26 1.00
C LEU A 10 14.78 -16.03 1.52
N ARG A 11 15.26 -15.20 0.59
CA ARG A 11 15.91 -13.92 0.94
C ARG A 11 14.94 -12.97 1.65
N LEU A 12 13.71 -12.90 1.15
CA LEU A 12 12.69 -12.03 1.72
C LEU A 12 12.28 -12.46 3.15
N ILE A 13 12.27 -13.76 3.46
CA ILE A 13 12.05 -14.27 4.81
C ILE A 13 13.08 -13.68 5.77
N GLU A 14 14.38 -13.75 5.42
CA GLU A 14 15.46 -13.19 6.23
C GLU A 14 15.32 -11.68 6.43
N GLU A 15 15.04 -10.94 5.36
CA GLU A 15 14.88 -9.48 5.42
C GLU A 15 13.70 -9.06 6.31
N VAL A 16 12.56 -9.71 6.17
CA VAL A 16 11.35 -9.43 6.96
C VAL A 16 11.59 -9.73 8.44
N ALA A 17 12.15 -10.90 8.75
CA ALA A 17 12.44 -11.28 10.12
C ALA A 17 13.44 -10.33 10.77
N MET A 18 14.51 -9.96 10.06
CA MET A 18 15.52 -9.02 10.55
C MET A 18 14.93 -7.61 10.78
N LEU A 19 14.12 -7.10 9.84
CA LEU A 19 13.47 -5.79 9.98
C LEU A 19 12.49 -5.77 11.16
N ASP A 20 11.76 -6.86 11.38
CA ASP A 20 10.84 -6.94 12.49
C ASP A 20 11.57 -6.94 13.84
N GLN A 21 12.66 -7.69 13.96
CA GLN A 21 13.54 -7.69 15.14
C GLN A 21 14.14 -6.31 15.39
N LEU A 22 14.74 -5.68 14.37
CA LEU A 22 15.37 -4.36 14.49
C LEU A 22 14.37 -3.25 14.81
N SER A 23 13.14 -3.37 14.33
CA SER A 23 12.07 -2.41 14.63
C SER A 23 11.43 -2.61 16.01
N GLY A 24 11.73 -3.71 16.70
CA GLY A 24 11.07 -4.08 17.96
C GLY A 24 9.59 -4.43 17.76
N GLY A 25 9.26 -5.18 16.70
CA GLY A 25 7.90 -5.64 16.41
C GLY A 25 6.97 -4.55 15.87
N ARG A 26 7.51 -3.52 15.19
CA ARG A 26 6.72 -2.43 14.59
C ARG A 26 6.53 -2.58 13.09
N LEU A 27 7.06 -3.63 12.48
CA LEU A 27 6.94 -3.86 11.05
C LEU A 27 5.50 -4.20 10.69
N GLU A 28 5.02 -3.62 9.60
CA GLU A 28 3.82 -4.01 8.89
C GLU A 28 4.21 -4.33 7.44
N LEU A 29 3.83 -5.50 6.95
CA LEU A 29 4.34 -6.06 5.71
C LEU A 29 3.34 -5.89 4.56
N GLY A 30 3.63 -5.01 3.63
CA GLY A 30 2.86 -4.88 2.40
C GLY A 30 3.31 -5.88 1.33
N VAL A 31 2.39 -6.65 0.79
CA VAL A 31 2.62 -7.60 -0.29
C VAL A 31 1.75 -7.29 -1.51
N GLY A 32 2.28 -7.47 -2.71
CA GLY A 32 1.57 -7.22 -3.95
C GLY A 32 2.10 -8.05 -5.10
N ARG A 33 1.30 -8.13 -6.17
CA ARG A 33 1.65 -8.85 -7.39
C ARG A 33 2.50 -8.01 -8.36
N GLY A 34 2.37 -6.70 -8.31
CA GLY A 34 2.83 -5.79 -9.35
C GLY A 34 1.72 -5.47 -10.35
N VAL A 35 1.71 -4.24 -10.84
CA VAL A 35 0.69 -3.74 -11.77
C VAL A 35 1.26 -3.46 -13.16
N SER A 36 2.56 -3.18 -13.27
CA SER A 36 3.21 -2.87 -14.53
C SER A 36 3.67 -4.15 -15.23
N PRO A 37 3.12 -4.47 -16.42
CA PRO A 37 3.62 -5.60 -17.20
C PRO A 37 5.05 -5.37 -17.70
N TYR A 38 5.44 -4.11 -17.86
CA TYR A 38 6.79 -3.71 -18.29
C TYR A 38 7.81 -3.93 -17.17
N GLU A 39 7.48 -3.54 -15.93
CA GLU A 39 8.33 -3.81 -14.77
C GLU A 39 8.53 -5.31 -14.56
N LEU A 40 7.45 -6.10 -14.62
CA LEU A 40 7.54 -7.57 -14.51
C LEU A 40 8.50 -8.15 -15.55
N ARG A 41 8.39 -7.75 -16.83
CA ARG A 41 9.28 -8.21 -17.90
C ARG A 41 10.74 -7.78 -17.68
N ASN A 42 10.98 -6.57 -17.16
CA ASN A 42 12.34 -6.10 -16.85
C ASN A 42 13.03 -6.97 -15.80
N PHE A 43 12.28 -7.61 -14.92
CA PHE A 43 12.77 -8.59 -13.94
C PHE A 43 12.66 -10.04 -14.42
N GLY A 44 12.37 -10.27 -15.70
CA GLY A 44 12.27 -11.62 -16.28
C GLY A 44 11.01 -12.38 -15.91
N VAL A 45 10.01 -11.70 -15.35
CA VAL A 45 8.73 -12.31 -14.98
C VAL A 45 7.71 -12.11 -16.12
N ASP A 46 7.15 -13.22 -16.61
CA ASP A 46 6.02 -13.15 -17.52
C ASP A 46 4.78 -12.65 -16.75
N PRO A 47 4.14 -11.54 -17.20
CA PRO A 47 2.95 -11.00 -16.56
C PRO A 47 1.81 -12.01 -16.40
N GLU A 48 1.67 -12.99 -17.31
CA GLU A 48 0.64 -14.04 -17.24
C GLU A 48 0.88 -14.99 -16.05
N ASN A 49 2.13 -15.24 -15.70
CA ASN A 49 2.52 -16.09 -14.57
C ASN A 49 2.55 -15.34 -13.23
N SER A 50 2.49 -14.02 -13.24
CA SER A 50 2.71 -13.18 -12.06
C SER A 50 1.73 -13.48 -10.91
N ARG A 51 0.50 -13.91 -11.23
CA ARG A 51 -0.49 -14.30 -10.22
C ARG A 51 -0.11 -15.59 -9.51
N ALA A 52 0.23 -16.63 -10.27
CA ALA A 52 0.65 -17.91 -9.71
C ALA A 52 1.94 -17.77 -8.89
N MET A 53 2.90 -16.99 -9.40
CA MET A 53 4.14 -16.69 -8.66
C MET A 53 3.86 -15.93 -7.36
N PHE A 54 2.94 -14.96 -7.37
CA PHE A 54 2.54 -14.25 -6.15
C PHE A 54 1.95 -15.20 -5.10
N ASP A 55 1.02 -16.06 -5.51
CA ASP A 55 0.33 -16.97 -4.60
C ASP A 55 1.32 -17.98 -3.98
N GLU A 56 2.25 -18.54 -4.77
CA GLU A 56 3.30 -19.44 -4.27
C GLU A 56 4.31 -18.71 -3.38
N ALA A 57 4.79 -17.52 -3.81
CA ALA A 57 5.74 -16.74 -3.03
C ALA A 57 5.17 -16.32 -1.66
N LEU A 58 3.88 -15.95 -1.62
CA LEU A 58 3.20 -15.64 -0.37
C LEU A 58 3.12 -16.86 0.55
N ALA A 59 2.76 -18.02 0.01
CA ALA A 59 2.71 -19.27 0.79
C ALA A 59 4.09 -19.64 1.34
N VAL A 60 5.15 -19.53 0.53
CA VAL A 60 6.55 -19.77 0.96
C VAL A 60 6.96 -18.79 2.05
N LEU A 61 6.68 -17.49 1.85
CA LEU A 61 7.01 -16.44 2.82
C LEU A 61 6.36 -16.72 4.18
N LEU A 62 5.06 -16.99 4.21
CA LEU A 62 4.35 -17.24 5.47
C LEU A 62 4.82 -18.54 6.15
N ALA A 63 5.10 -19.59 5.37
CA ALA A 63 5.68 -20.83 5.91
C ALA A 63 7.07 -20.59 6.52
N GLY A 64 7.94 -19.84 5.82
CA GLY A 64 9.28 -19.55 6.33
C GLY A 64 9.29 -18.63 7.55
N LEU A 65 8.31 -17.70 7.68
CA LEU A 65 8.21 -16.86 8.88
C LEU A 65 7.69 -17.61 10.12
N THR A 66 7.13 -18.82 9.95
CA THR A 66 6.46 -19.56 11.03
C THR A 66 7.04 -20.93 11.35
N GLN A 67 7.88 -21.49 10.48
CA GLN A 67 8.38 -22.87 10.60
C GLN A 67 9.90 -22.87 10.81
N GLU A 68 10.40 -23.78 11.65
CA GLU A 68 11.82 -24.01 11.87
C GLU A 68 12.55 -24.52 10.61
N ARG A 69 11.83 -25.25 9.74
CA ARG A 69 12.35 -25.81 8.49
C ARG A 69 11.33 -25.64 7.37
N LEU A 70 11.79 -25.07 6.27
CA LEU A 70 10.96 -24.80 5.11
C LEU A 70 11.07 -25.94 4.09
N SER A 71 9.94 -26.53 3.76
CA SER A 71 9.77 -27.39 2.58
C SER A 71 8.57 -26.91 1.76
N PHE A 72 8.78 -26.70 0.47
CA PHE A 72 7.73 -26.26 -0.45
C PHE A 72 7.98 -26.87 -1.84
N ALA A 73 6.93 -27.35 -2.49
CA ALA A 73 7.01 -27.97 -3.82
C ALA A 73 5.95 -27.35 -4.73
N GLY A 74 6.25 -26.17 -5.28
CA GLY A 74 5.39 -25.45 -6.23
C GLY A 74 5.91 -25.56 -7.67
N ALA A 75 5.21 -24.89 -8.58
CA ALA A 75 5.61 -24.79 -9.99
C ALA A 75 6.76 -23.78 -10.18
N HIS A 76 6.77 -22.71 -9.37
CA HIS A 76 7.73 -21.60 -9.47
C HIS A 76 8.81 -21.67 -8.39
N TYR A 77 8.48 -22.15 -7.19
CA TYR A 77 9.42 -22.20 -6.07
C TYR A 77 9.49 -23.62 -5.50
N GLN A 78 10.71 -24.07 -5.22
CA GLN A 78 10.95 -25.40 -4.66
C GLN A 78 12.04 -25.33 -3.58
N TYR A 79 11.70 -25.73 -2.35
CA TYR A 79 12.61 -25.79 -1.21
C TYR A 79 12.48 -27.16 -0.54
N ARG A 80 13.60 -27.68 -0.08
CA ARG A 80 13.61 -28.99 0.58
C ARG A 80 14.40 -28.88 1.88
N ASP A 81 13.67 -28.96 2.98
CA ASP A 81 14.24 -29.08 4.34
C ASP A 81 15.26 -27.96 4.68
N VAL A 82 14.96 -26.72 4.26
CA VAL A 82 15.82 -25.55 4.51
C VAL A 82 15.65 -25.08 5.96
N PRO A 83 16.72 -25.00 6.77
CA PRO A 83 16.61 -24.46 8.12
C PRO A 83 16.35 -22.95 8.08
N ILE A 84 15.47 -22.46 8.93
CA ILE A 84 15.16 -21.05 9.13
C ILE A 84 15.64 -20.65 10.52
N GLU A 85 16.72 -19.89 10.59
CA GLU A 85 17.39 -19.53 11.86
C GLU A 85 16.84 -18.24 12.49
N LEU A 86 16.24 -17.36 11.66
CA LEU A 86 15.75 -16.07 12.12
C LEU A 86 14.23 -15.96 11.92
N HIS A 87 13.51 -15.72 13.01
CA HIS A 87 12.07 -15.51 13.01
C HIS A 87 11.71 -14.07 13.37
N PRO A 88 10.53 -13.57 12.94
CA PRO A 88 10.05 -12.27 13.36
C PRO A 88 9.73 -12.23 14.86
N LEU A 89 9.77 -11.06 15.45
CA LEU A 89 9.35 -10.82 16.82
C LEU A 89 7.82 -10.93 16.97
N GLN A 90 7.11 -10.45 15.97
CA GLN A 90 5.65 -10.54 15.92
C GLN A 90 5.18 -11.95 15.52
N GLN A 91 4.15 -12.44 16.20
CA GLN A 91 3.63 -13.80 16.01
C GLN A 91 2.19 -13.76 15.43
N PRO A 92 1.89 -14.61 14.43
CA PRO A 92 2.78 -15.56 13.75
C PRO A 92 3.76 -14.88 12.78
N TYR A 93 3.49 -13.65 12.36
CA TYR A 93 4.29 -12.77 11.50
C TYR A 93 3.74 -11.33 11.55
N PRO A 94 4.44 -10.32 11.00
CA PRO A 94 3.95 -8.96 10.94
C PRO A 94 2.59 -8.84 10.23
N PRO A 95 1.71 -7.90 10.65
CA PRO A 95 0.44 -7.64 9.98
C PRO A 95 0.62 -7.40 8.48
N LEU A 96 -0.22 -8.06 7.67
CA LEU A 96 -0.12 -8.00 6.22
C LEU A 96 -1.00 -6.89 5.64
N TRP A 97 -0.47 -6.19 4.61
CA TRP A 97 -1.18 -5.22 3.80
C TRP A 97 -1.29 -5.69 2.36
N TYR A 98 -2.46 -5.47 1.75
CA TYR A 98 -2.72 -5.80 0.36
C TYR A 98 -3.35 -4.61 -0.37
N PRO A 99 -2.56 -3.77 -1.05
CA PRO A 99 -3.10 -2.67 -1.84
C PRO A 99 -3.79 -3.21 -3.09
N THR A 100 -5.02 -2.79 -3.32
CA THR A 100 -5.81 -3.25 -4.47
C THR A 100 -6.94 -2.28 -4.82
N HIS A 101 -7.45 -2.42 -6.05
CA HIS A 101 -8.52 -1.60 -6.60
C HIS A 101 -9.52 -2.41 -7.45
N THR A 102 -9.34 -3.74 -7.54
CA THR A 102 -10.27 -4.58 -8.30
C THR A 102 -11.25 -5.29 -7.37
N PRO A 103 -12.53 -5.48 -7.76
CA PRO A 103 -13.53 -6.13 -6.90
C PRO A 103 -13.08 -7.49 -6.36
N THR A 104 -12.55 -8.36 -7.20
CA THR A 104 -12.07 -9.70 -6.82
C THR A 104 -10.92 -9.63 -5.80
N SER A 105 -9.99 -8.70 -5.99
CA SER A 105 -8.87 -8.55 -5.06
C SER A 105 -9.28 -7.91 -3.73
N ILE A 106 -10.33 -7.08 -3.74
CA ILE A 106 -10.90 -6.50 -2.51
C ILE A 106 -11.61 -7.58 -1.69
N GLU A 107 -12.38 -8.44 -2.35
CA GLU A 107 -13.03 -9.58 -1.71
C GLU A 107 -11.98 -10.54 -1.11
N TYR A 108 -10.92 -10.84 -1.85
CA TYR A 108 -9.78 -11.61 -1.38
C TYR A 108 -9.13 -10.98 -0.13
N ALA A 109 -8.86 -9.67 -0.17
CA ALA A 109 -8.28 -8.96 0.96
C ALA A 109 -9.18 -9.02 2.22
N GLY A 110 -10.48 -8.83 2.04
CA GLY A 110 -11.46 -8.93 3.13
C GLY A 110 -11.56 -10.35 3.70
N ARG A 111 -11.65 -11.37 2.84
CA ARG A 111 -11.68 -12.77 3.24
C ARG A 111 -10.49 -13.15 4.11
N HIS A 112 -9.29 -12.79 3.68
CA HIS A 112 -8.06 -13.13 4.41
C HIS A 112 -7.72 -12.13 5.53
N GLY A 113 -8.48 -11.05 5.67
CA GLY A 113 -8.30 -10.06 6.74
C GLY A 113 -7.08 -9.15 6.58
N PHE A 114 -6.56 -8.99 5.37
CA PHE A 114 -5.46 -8.08 5.10
C PHE A 114 -5.81 -6.64 5.46
N ASN A 115 -4.87 -5.87 5.98
CA ASN A 115 -4.96 -4.43 5.95
C ASN A 115 -5.03 -3.98 4.48
N PHE A 116 -5.84 -2.98 4.18
CA PHE A 116 -6.15 -2.59 2.82
C PHE A 116 -5.81 -1.13 2.56
N VAL A 117 -5.33 -0.80 1.36
CA VAL A 117 -5.20 0.58 0.89
C VAL A 117 -5.85 0.72 -0.47
N GLY A 118 -6.87 1.58 -0.54
CA GLY A 118 -7.55 1.97 -1.77
C GLY A 118 -6.91 3.19 -2.42
N LEU A 119 -7.03 3.25 -3.75
CA LEU A 119 -6.65 4.38 -4.60
C LEU A 119 -7.87 4.93 -5.31
N GLY A 120 -7.81 6.20 -5.72
CA GLY A 120 -8.86 6.84 -6.49
C GLY A 120 -9.80 7.73 -5.68
N PRO A 121 -10.97 8.11 -6.24
CA PRO A 121 -11.93 9.00 -5.58
C PRO A 121 -12.54 8.34 -4.33
N ALA A 122 -12.83 9.15 -3.31
CA ALA A 122 -13.35 8.66 -2.03
C ALA A 122 -14.63 7.83 -2.18
N ALA A 123 -15.53 8.23 -3.08
CA ALA A 123 -16.76 7.49 -3.35
C ALA A 123 -16.52 6.07 -3.90
N ALA A 124 -15.58 5.90 -4.84
CA ALA A 124 -15.22 4.57 -5.34
C ALA A 124 -14.54 3.73 -4.26
N VAL A 125 -13.67 4.34 -3.45
CA VAL A 125 -13.06 3.67 -2.30
C VAL A 125 -14.11 3.28 -1.25
N ARG A 126 -15.23 4.01 -1.14
CA ARG A 126 -16.37 3.63 -0.28
C ARG A 126 -16.97 2.30 -0.69
N GLU A 127 -17.22 2.10 -1.98
CA GLU A 127 -17.73 0.83 -2.49
C GLU A 127 -16.78 -0.33 -2.16
N HIS A 128 -15.48 -0.09 -2.34
CA HIS A 128 -14.42 -1.03 -1.98
C HIS A 128 -14.39 -1.32 -0.47
N THR A 129 -14.49 -0.28 0.36
CA THR A 129 -14.53 -0.39 1.82
C THR A 129 -15.72 -1.24 2.28
N ASP A 130 -16.89 -1.01 1.71
CA ASP A 130 -18.11 -1.75 2.05
C ASP A 130 -18.04 -3.21 1.56
N ALA A 131 -17.49 -3.47 0.37
CA ALA A 131 -17.26 -4.82 -0.12
C ALA A 131 -16.24 -5.58 0.76
N TYR A 132 -15.14 -4.93 1.12
CA TYR A 132 -14.15 -5.46 2.04
C TYR A 132 -14.78 -5.84 3.39
N LYS A 133 -15.55 -4.93 4.00
CA LYS A 133 -16.20 -5.16 5.31
C LYS A 133 -17.17 -6.33 5.26
N ARG A 134 -17.93 -6.48 4.17
CA ARG A 134 -18.82 -7.66 3.98
C ARG A 134 -18.02 -8.95 3.93
N ALA A 135 -16.97 -9.02 3.10
CA ALA A 135 -16.13 -10.20 2.98
C ALA A 135 -15.42 -10.52 4.32
N TRP A 136 -14.87 -9.50 4.98
CA TRP A 136 -14.22 -9.65 6.28
C TRP A 136 -15.16 -10.23 7.34
N SER A 137 -16.41 -9.74 7.40
CA SER A 137 -17.41 -10.22 8.37
C SER A 137 -17.86 -11.65 8.07
N ALA A 138 -18.07 -11.97 6.79
CA ALA A 138 -18.50 -13.31 6.35
C ALA A 138 -17.45 -14.39 6.66
N HIS A 139 -16.17 -14.05 6.54
CA HIS A 139 -15.05 -14.98 6.69
C HIS A 139 -14.25 -14.79 7.99
N ARG A 140 -14.80 -14.06 8.97
CA ARG A 140 -14.10 -13.68 10.20
C ARG A 140 -13.52 -14.87 10.99
N HIS A 141 -14.18 -16.01 10.93
CA HIS A 141 -13.84 -17.21 11.69
C HIS A 141 -13.27 -18.33 10.84
N ASP A 142 -12.95 -18.06 9.58
CA ASP A 142 -12.34 -19.07 8.72
C ASP A 142 -10.93 -19.40 9.23
N PRO A 143 -10.57 -20.69 9.38
CA PRO A 143 -9.30 -21.09 9.95
C PRO A 143 -8.11 -20.83 9.02
N ASP A 144 -8.36 -20.61 7.72
CA ASP A 144 -7.37 -20.38 6.67
C ASP A 144 -7.08 -18.89 6.42
N ARG A 145 -7.55 -18.00 7.30
CA ARG A 145 -7.28 -16.56 7.18
C ARG A 145 -5.81 -16.24 7.37
N LEU A 146 -5.22 -15.66 6.33
CA LEU A 146 -3.79 -15.32 6.31
C LEU A 146 -3.40 -14.18 7.27
N ASN A 147 -4.34 -13.31 7.64
CA ASN A 147 -4.10 -12.21 8.58
C ASN A 147 -5.05 -12.29 9.80
N GLY A 148 -5.39 -13.51 10.21
CA GLY A 148 -6.36 -13.78 11.28
C GLY A 148 -5.96 -13.25 12.66
N HIS A 149 -4.67 -13.01 12.89
CA HIS A 149 -4.13 -12.43 14.12
C HIS A 149 -4.40 -10.91 14.26
N VAL A 150 -4.82 -10.24 13.18
CA VAL A 150 -5.21 -8.81 13.21
C VAL A 150 -6.69 -8.72 13.57
N ALA A 151 -6.97 -8.29 14.80
CA ALA A 151 -8.33 -8.20 15.34
C ALA A 151 -9.18 -7.13 14.64
N THR A 152 -8.57 -5.99 14.31
CA THR A 152 -9.23 -4.86 13.64
C THR A 152 -8.40 -4.44 12.43
N PRO A 153 -8.91 -4.64 11.20
CA PRO A 153 -8.17 -4.28 10.01
C PRO A 153 -8.08 -2.77 9.82
N LYS A 154 -6.94 -2.32 9.32
CA LYS A 154 -6.76 -0.95 8.83
C LYS A 154 -7.28 -0.90 7.40
N ILE A 155 -8.30 -0.08 7.18
CA ILE A 155 -8.92 0.15 5.87
C ILE A 155 -8.50 1.54 5.44
N GLY A 156 -7.51 1.61 4.57
CA GLY A 156 -6.80 2.82 4.23
C GLY A 156 -7.17 3.41 2.88
N ILE A 157 -6.86 4.71 2.74
CA ILE A 157 -6.85 5.42 1.46
C ILE A 157 -5.54 6.22 1.35
N LEU A 158 -4.91 6.20 0.15
CA LEU A 158 -3.67 6.93 -0.10
C LEU A 158 -3.96 8.36 -0.60
N ARG A 159 -3.20 9.32 -0.07
CA ARG A 159 -3.21 10.72 -0.56
C ARG A 159 -1.79 11.29 -0.64
N LEU A 160 -1.51 12.01 -1.73
CA LEU A 160 -0.35 12.88 -1.81
C LEU A 160 -0.71 14.19 -1.13
N VAL A 161 0.15 14.68 -0.22
CA VAL A 161 -0.20 15.81 0.65
C VAL A 161 0.84 16.90 0.58
N VAL A 162 0.38 18.16 0.51
CA VAL A 162 1.22 19.35 0.68
C VAL A 162 0.51 20.33 1.59
N VAL A 163 1.08 20.56 2.78
CA VAL A 163 0.61 21.59 3.71
C VAL A 163 1.61 22.74 3.72
N ALA A 164 1.11 23.95 3.57
CA ALA A 164 1.90 25.17 3.67
C ALA A 164 1.14 26.23 4.46
N ASP A 165 1.81 27.33 4.83
CA ASP A 165 1.19 28.40 5.62
C ASP A 165 0.06 29.11 4.84
N ARG A 166 0.11 29.07 3.49
CA ARG A 166 -0.91 29.66 2.59
C ARG A 166 -1.33 28.67 1.50
N ASP A 167 -2.61 28.70 1.15
CA ASP A 167 -3.17 27.85 0.09
C ASP A 167 -2.45 28.00 -1.25
N THR A 168 -2.10 29.25 -1.61
CA THR A 168 -1.40 29.55 -2.88
C THR A 168 -0.02 28.93 -2.97
N ASP A 169 0.71 28.90 -1.87
CA ASP A 169 2.05 28.33 -1.81
C ASP A 169 1.99 26.80 -1.89
N ALA A 170 1.03 26.20 -1.18
CA ALA A 170 0.77 24.76 -1.26
C ALA A 170 0.36 24.33 -2.67
N GLU A 171 -0.51 25.07 -3.35
CA GLU A 171 -0.94 24.79 -4.72
C GLU A 171 0.23 24.88 -5.70
N ALA A 172 1.03 25.93 -5.63
CA ALA A 172 2.19 26.11 -6.50
C ALA A 172 3.19 24.96 -6.33
N ALA A 173 3.49 24.57 -5.08
CA ALA A 173 4.37 23.45 -4.77
C ALA A 173 3.79 22.11 -5.28
N ALA A 174 2.51 21.85 -5.03
CA ALA A 174 1.84 20.62 -5.46
C ALA A 174 1.80 20.49 -6.98
N ARG A 175 1.49 21.58 -7.71
CA ARG A 175 1.45 21.59 -9.16
C ARG A 175 2.82 21.35 -9.78
N SER A 176 3.86 21.98 -9.25
CA SER A 176 5.24 21.75 -9.70
C SER A 176 5.69 20.31 -9.44
N ALA A 177 5.42 19.80 -8.24
CA ALA A 177 5.78 18.45 -7.86
C ALA A 177 5.04 17.40 -8.71
N HIS A 178 3.76 17.64 -9.03
CA HIS A 178 2.96 16.73 -9.84
C HIS A 178 3.53 16.52 -11.25
N GLN A 179 4.06 17.55 -11.89
CA GLN A 179 4.63 17.43 -13.24
C GLN A 179 5.76 16.39 -13.31
N VAL A 180 6.61 16.35 -12.29
CA VAL A 180 7.71 15.35 -12.21
C VAL A 180 7.20 14.01 -11.75
N TRP A 181 6.31 13.99 -10.75
CA TRP A 181 5.70 12.76 -10.27
C TRP A 181 4.93 12.03 -11.39
N PHE A 182 4.14 12.77 -12.19
CA PHE A 182 3.41 12.22 -13.33
C PHE A 182 4.36 11.57 -14.34
N ARG A 183 5.43 12.26 -14.73
CA ARG A 183 6.43 11.70 -15.65
C ARG A 183 7.08 10.43 -15.08
N SER A 184 7.37 10.42 -13.78
CA SER A 184 8.00 9.26 -13.13
C SER A 184 7.06 8.05 -13.06
N ILE A 185 5.78 8.25 -12.73
CA ILE A 185 4.82 7.14 -12.61
C ILE A 185 4.42 6.56 -13.97
N THR A 186 4.43 7.38 -15.04
CA THR A 186 4.05 6.96 -16.41
C THR A 186 5.24 6.53 -17.25
N GLN A 187 6.48 6.73 -16.80
CA GLN A 187 7.70 6.53 -17.58
C GLN A 187 7.76 5.19 -18.30
N LEU A 188 7.57 4.08 -17.56
CA LEU A 188 7.65 2.74 -18.16
C LEU A 188 6.59 2.49 -19.23
N TRP A 189 5.41 3.07 -19.10
CA TRP A 189 4.37 2.99 -20.12
C TRP A 189 4.75 3.81 -21.35
N HIS A 190 5.20 5.04 -21.16
CA HIS A 190 5.61 5.92 -22.29
C HIS A 190 6.84 5.37 -23.04
N GLU A 191 7.77 4.68 -22.39
CA GLU A 191 8.88 3.98 -23.05
C GLU A 191 8.41 2.87 -24.01
N HIS A 192 7.18 2.40 -23.85
CA HIS A 192 6.51 1.42 -24.70
C HIS A 192 5.38 2.00 -25.55
N ASP A 193 5.33 3.33 -25.70
CA ASP A 193 4.28 4.05 -26.44
C ASP A 193 2.86 3.75 -25.94
N ASP A 194 2.74 3.45 -24.64
CA ASP A 194 1.49 3.16 -23.95
C ASP A 194 1.08 4.36 -23.09
N HIS A 195 -0.06 4.96 -23.41
CA HIS A 195 -0.63 6.11 -22.73
C HIS A 195 -1.91 5.78 -21.93
N SER A 196 -2.18 4.49 -21.71
CA SER A 196 -3.42 4.01 -21.11
C SER A 196 -3.67 4.49 -19.68
N ILE A 197 -2.60 4.83 -18.94
CA ILE A 197 -2.69 5.28 -17.55
C ILE A 197 -2.64 6.81 -17.39
N ASP A 198 -2.39 7.57 -18.45
CA ASP A 198 -2.18 9.03 -18.36
C ASP A 198 -3.38 9.76 -17.77
N GLY A 199 -4.58 9.42 -18.24
CA GLY A 199 -5.82 10.00 -17.73
C GLY A 199 -6.07 9.71 -16.25
N LEU A 200 -5.59 8.57 -15.76
CA LEU A 200 -5.74 8.17 -14.35
C LEU A 200 -4.90 9.05 -13.41
N PHE A 201 -3.73 9.46 -13.86
CA PHE A 201 -2.76 10.21 -13.07
C PHE A 201 -2.62 11.67 -13.48
N SER A 202 -3.45 12.19 -14.40
CA SER A 202 -3.44 13.61 -14.79
C SER A 202 -3.70 14.53 -13.61
N TRP A 203 -3.26 15.80 -13.71
CA TRP A 203 -3.51 16.82 -12.69
C TRP A 203 -5.00 17.02 -12.46
N GLU A 204 -5.77 17.11 -13.54
CA GLU A 204 -7.22 17.30 -13.52
C GLU A 204 -7.93 16.18 -12.77
N THR A 205 -7.58 14.94 -13.08
CA THR A 205 -8.10 13.75 -12.38
C THR A 205 -7.68 13.74 -10.93
N ALA A 206 -6.43 14.05 -10.62
CA ALA A 206 -5.92 14.07 -9.27
C ALA A 206 -6.64 15.09 -8.38
N ILE A 207 -6.97 16.27 -8.92
CA ILE A 207 -7.72 17.31 -8.21
C ILE A 207 -9.20 16.92 -8.07
N GLN A 208 -9.81 16.41 -9.13
CA GLN A 208 -11.20 15.94 -9.11
C GLN A 208 -11.40 14.82 -8.07
N HIS A 209 -10.49 13.85 -8.04
CA HIS A 209 -10.54 12.69 -7.15
C HIS A 209 -9.99 12.99 -5.75
N LYS A 210 -9.47 14.19 -5.51
CA LYS A 210 -8.76 14.51 -4.25
C LYS A 210 -7.64 13.53 -3.91
N SER A 211 -6.97 12.99 -4.94
CA SER A 211 -5.79 12.13 -4.78
C SER A 211 -4.59 12.94 -4.30
N ILE A 212 -4.58 14.23 -4.64
CA ILE A 212 -3.66 15.24 -4.09
C ILE A 212 -4.47 16.20 -3.23
N ILE A 213 -4.07 16.36 -1.99
CA ILE A 213 -4.64 17.30 -1.03
C ILE A 213 -3.58 18.34 -0.69
N PHE A 214 -3.90 19.62 -0.91
CA PHE A 214 -2.97 20.71 -0.62
C PHE A 214 -3.69 21.93 -0.07
N GLY A 215 -2.99 22.73 0.72
CA GLY A 215 -3.49 23.96 1.27
C GLY A 215 -2.88 24.32 2.61
N SER A 216 -3.48 25.33 3.25
CA SER A 216 -3.26 25.64 4.66
C SER A 216 -3.75 24.51 5.57
N PRO A 217 -3.31 24.42 6.82
CA PRO A 217 -3.74 23.39 7.74
C PRO A 217 -5.26 23.24 7.86
N ASP A 218 -6.00 24.37 7.90
CA ASP A 218 -7.46 24.34 7.98
C ASP A 218 -8.10 23.73 6.75
N ARG A 219 -7.62 24.09 5.56
CA ARG A 219 -8.12 23.52 4.30
C ARG A 219 -7.81 22.02 4.22
N VAL A 220 -6.57 21.62 4.52
CA VAL A 220 -6.18 20.20 4.49
C VAL A 220 -6.98 19.39 5.49
N ARG A 221 -7.21 19.89 6.72
CA ARG A 221 -8.05 19.25 7.72
C ARG A 221 -9.47 19.02 7.20
N GLY A 222 -10.09 20.03 6.60
CA GLY A 222 -11.43 19.92 6.02
C GLY A 222 -11.51 18.90 4.87
N GLU A 223 -10.51 18.87 3.97
CA GLU A 223 -10.45 17.88 2.90
C GLU A 223 -10.22 16.45 3.44
N MET A 224 -9.35 16.27 4.43
CA MET A 224 -9.13 14.97 5.07
C MET A 224 -10.39 14.46 5.77
N GLN A 225 -11.11 15.32 6.48
CA GLN A 225 -12.38 14.97 7.13
C GLN A 225 -13.41 14.50 6.10
N ARG A 226 -13.50 15.19 4.96
CA ARG A 226 -14.39 14.80 3.87
C ARG A 226 -14.00 13.44 3.31
N VAL A 227 -12.71 13.25 2.97
CA VAL A 227 -12.20 11.98 2.45
C VAL A 227 -12.47 10.83 3.41
N ALA A 228 -12.22 10.99 4.70
CA ALA A 228 -12.49 9.96 5.71
C ALA A 228 -13.99 9.60 5.77
N THR A 229 -14.86 10.62 5.76
CA THR A 229 -16.32 10.43 5.82
C THR A 229 -16.85 9.76 4.55
N GLU A 230 -16.45 10.24 3.37
CA GLU A 230 -16.94 9.73 2.09
C GLU A 230 -16.42 8.32 1.80
N SER A 231 -15.14 8.03 2.07
CA SER A 231 -14.55 6.71 1.81
C SER A 231 -14.94 5.64 2.83
N GLY A 232 -15.34 6.03 4.03
CA GLY A 232 -15.61 5.11 5.14
C GLY A 232 -14.35 4.37 5.64
N CYS A 233 -13.17 4.85 5.27
CA CYS A 233 -11.89 4.34 5.75
C CYS A 233 -11.64 4.72 7.20
N ASN A 234 -10.87 3.89 7.92
CA ASN A 234 -10.41 4.16 9.28
C ASN A 234 -8.91 4.48 9.33
N TYR A 235 -8.25 4.60 8.18
CA TYR A 235 -6.82 4.85 8.05
C TYR A 235 -6.53 5.69 6.81
N VAL A 236 -5.59 6.64 6.92
CA VAL A 236 -5.14 7.44 5.77
C VAL A 236 -3.63 7.30 5.64
N VAL A 237 -3.17 6.94 4.45
CA VAL A 237 -1.75 6.93 4.10
C VAL A 237 -1.43 8.24 3.41
N CYS A 238 -0.60 9.07 4.03
CA CYS A 238 -0.19 10.36 3.50
C CYS A 238 1.25 10.31 2.99
N SER A 239 1.47 10.72 1.74
CA SER A 239 2.81 10.90 1.18
C SER A 239 3.14 12.38 1.14
N PHE A 240 4.23 12.79 1.81
CA PHE A 240 4.68 14.19 1.89
C PHE A 240 5.94 14.45 1.06
N ALA A 241 6.63 13.42 0.59
CA ALA A 241 7.86 13.51 -0.20
C ALA A 241 7.61 12.90 -1.59
N TRP A 242 7.34 13.75 -2.59
CA TRP A 242 7.04 13.33 -3.94
C TRP A 242 7.34 14.42 -4.98
N GLY A 243 7.62 14.01 -6.22
CA GLY A 243 7.93 14.92 -7.32
C GLY A 243 9.16 15.79 -7.02
N THR A 244 8.99 17.11 -7.12
CA THR A 244 10.06 18.10 -6.88
C THR A 244 10.03 18.73 -5.49
N LEU A 245 9.23 18.21 -4.57
CA LEU A 245 9.21 18.75 -3.21
C LEU A 245 10.60 18.60 -2.58
N SER A 246 11.16 19.74 -2.13
CA SER A 246 12.42 19.71 -1.40
C SER A 246 12.26 19.06 -0.03
N ARG A 247 13.38 18.67 0.58
CA ARG A 247 13.37 18.16 1.95
C ARG A 247 12.73 19.14 2.93
N GLU A 248 13.04 20.43 2.79
CA GLU A 248 12.48 21.47 3.65
C GLU A 248 10.97 21.59 3.46
N GLN A 249 10.48 21.61 2.22
CA GLN A 249 9.04 21.64 1.93
C GLN A 249 8.33 20.41 2.49
N SER A 250 8.90 19.22 2.28
CA SER A 250 8.35 17.96 2.78
C SER A 250 8.30 17.93 4.31
N MET A 251 9.37 18.33 4.99
CA MET A 251 9.43 18.39 6.45
C MET A 251 8.47 19.45 7.00
N ARG A 252 8.45 20.67 6.43
CA ARG A 252 7.49 21.70 6.85
C ARG A 252 6.05 21.24 6.70
N SER A 253 5.73 20.59 5.57
CA SER A 253 4.41 20.02 5.32
C SER A 253 4.03 18.96 6.35
N LEU A 254 4.96 18.07 6.71
CA LEU A 254 4.77 17.04 7.75
C LEU A 254 4.58 17.67 9.13
N ASP A 255 5.38 18.67 9.49
CA ASP A 255 5.28 19.37 10.78
C ASP A 255 3.93 20.06 10.94
N LEU A 256 3.49 20.82 9.93
CA LEU A 256 2.16 21.47 9.92
C LEU A 256 1.02 20.45 9.98
N PHE A 257 1.18 19.33 9.27
CA PHE A 257 0.17 18.26 9.31
C PHE A 257 0.10 17.64 10.71
N ALA A 258 1.24 17.33 11.31
CA ALA A 258 1.30 16.70 12.62
C ALA A 258 0.79 17.62 13.75
N SER A 259 1.11 18.94 13.69
CA SER A 259 0.70 19.90 14.73
C SER A 259 -0.75 20.37 14.58
N ASP A 260 -1.21 20.63 13.36
CA ASP A 260 -2.45 21.38 13.14
C ASP A 260 -3.56 20.58 12.45
N VAL A 261 -3.23 19.48 11.77
CA VAL A 261 -4.21 18.64 11.07
C VAL A 261 -4.48 17.35 11.82
N MET A 262 -3.43 16.58 12.13
CA MET A 262 -3.54 15.24 12.72
C MET A 262 -4.30 15.19 14.06
N PRO A 263 -4.17 16.20 14.98
CA PRO A 263 -4.90 16.16 16.26
C PRO A 263 -6.41 16.13 16.13
N ALA A 264 -6.97 16.64 15.02
CA ALA A 264 -8.43 16.59 14.77
C ALA A 264 -8.96 15.17 14.48
N PHE A 265 -8.07 14.20 14.22
CA PHE A 265 -8.39 12.81 13.93
C PHE A 265 -7.93 11.83 15.03
N ALA A 266 -7.26 12.34 16.06
CA ALA A 266 -6.93 11.53 17.22
C ALA A 266 -8.22 11.19 17.97
N THR A 267 -8.68 9.94 17.83
CA THR A 267 -9.69 9.40 18.74
C THR A 267 -9.02 9.14 20.08
N GLY A 268 -9.52 9.78 21.13
CA GLY A 268 -9.06 9.55 22.49
C GLY A 268 -9.23 8.12 22.96
#